data_e0c2de770dfe407f5636e2a01f885ea6
#
_entry.id   e0c2de770dfe407f5636e2a01f885ea6
#
_cell.length_a   1.000
_cell.length_b   1.000
_cell.length_c   1.000
_cell.angle_alpha   90.00
_cell.angle_beta   90.00
_cell.angle_gamma   90.00
#
_symmetry.space_group_name_H-M   'P 1'
#
loop_
_entity.id
_entity.type
_entity.pdbx_description
1 polymer ?
#
loop_
_entity_poly.entity_id
_entity_poly.type
_entity_poly.pdbx_seq_one_letter_code
_entity_poly.pdbx_strand_id
1 'polypeptide(L)'
;MLAATRRWFDDNILELGREMRLSYLPPLMVYVAAGVSGLTGIVGTFFVKEYLGLSAAFLAALGFWAGIPWALKMPLGHLVDLAWRHKAGLVWLGAALIAASLLIMLGLVAEPQRMGGIMSLEAWFVLSAILSPVGYVLQDVVADAMTVEAVPRVNDRGETLPPEARRLMNTTLQTLGRVAIIGGGVLVSLVNVLMFRGVESLPNAARIAIYAQVYGMALVVPAISVAGVLLASLIKRRDAARLRARGFDETSLRAMLESPADTIQPDWWILGGSLVFVAISVSVGVSQLEFGQEIIFLGSLSVITFLMARLLRELDENSRRTLLGTAIVIFVFRAMPGPGAGSTWWMIDVLGFDQSFLARLSLIASVLTLFGLFGFRRFMGERSIAYIVGFLTLTGTLLSLPTLGMYHGLHEWTAAHTGGIVDARFIALIDTALESPLGQIAMVPMLAWIANSAPANLK
;
A
#
# COMPACT_ATOMS: atom_id res chain seq x y z
N MET A 1 -22.51 12.19 -27.19
CA MET A 1 -21.59 12.35 -26.06
C MET A 1 -22.17 11.78 -24.77
N LEU A 2 -23.30 12.23 -24.25
CA LEU A 2 -23.94 11.74 -23.02
C LEU A 2 -24.21 10.22 -23.00
N ALA A 3 -24.66 9.60 -24.11
CA ALA A 3 -24.89 8.18 -24.19
C ALA A 3 -23.62 7.31 -24.16
N ALA A 4 -22.49 7.84 -24.65
CA ALA A 4 -21.20 7.17 -24.57
C ALA A 4 -20.61 7.25 -23.15
N THR A 5 -20.73 8.41 -22.51
CA THR A 5 -20.30 8.62 -21.12
C THR A 5 -21.13 7.76 -20.17
N ARG A 6 -22.46 7.66 -20.38
CA ARG A 6 -23.33 6.81 -19.58
C ARG A 6 -22.97 5.33 -19.74
N ARG A 7 -22.76 4.84 -20.97
CA ARG A 7 -22.29 3.47 -21.22
C ARG A 7 -20.95 3.20 -20.57
N TRP A 8 -19.99 4.12 -20.70
CA TRP A 8 -18.68 3.98 -20.05
C TRP A 8 -18.82 3.86 -18.52
N PHE A 9 -19.70 4.67 -17.91
CA PHE A 9 -19.97 4.63 -16.47
C PHE A 9 -20.63 3.31 -16.06
N ASP A 10 -21.61 2.85 -16.85
CA ASP A 10 -22.27 1.56 -16.62
C ASP A 10 -21.29 0.40 -16.69
N ASP A 11 -20.43 0.35 -17.73
CA ASP A 11 -19.49 -0.75 -17.98
C ASP A 11 -18.28 -0.77 -17.03
N ASN A 12 -17.87 0.36 -16.49
CA ASN A 12 -16.66 0.43 -15.66
C ASN A 12 -16.93 0.58 -14.16
N ILE A 13 -18.04 1.17 -13.77
CA ILE A 13 -18.34 1.47 -12.36
C ILE A 13 -19.53 0.66 -11.86
N LEU A 14 -20.68 0.72 -12.56
CA LEU A 14 -21.86 0.02 -12.10
C LEU A 14 -21.75 -1.50 -12.23
N GLU A 15 -21.10 -1.99 -13.28
CA GLU A 15 -20.82 -3.43 -13.45
C GLU A 15 -19.98 -3.96 -12.28
N LEU A 16 -18.91 -3.24 -11.90
CA LEU A 16 -18.07 -3.60 -10.75
C LEU A 16 -18.88 -3.65 -9.44
N GLY A 17 -19.81 -2.72 -9.26
CA GLY A 17 -20.74 -2.72 -8.12
C GLY A 17 -21.72 -3.89 -8.13
N ARG A 18 -22.21 -4.32 -9.32
CA ARG A 18 -23.11 -5.47 -9.47
C ARG A 18 -22.40 -6.81 -9.21
N GLU A 19 -21.10 -6.87 -9.47
CA GLU A 19 -20.28 -8.05 -9.19
C GLU A 19 -19.87 -8.17 -7.72
N MET A 20 -20.18 -7.16 -6.89
CA MET A 20 -19.87 -7.14 -5.46
C MET A 20 -20.57 -8.28 -4.73
N ARG A 21 -19.81 -9.07 -3.98
CA ARG A 21 -20.30 -10.21 -3.18
C ARG A 21 -20.01 -9.97 -1.70
N LEU A 22 -20.86 -10.51 -0.85
CA LEU A 22 -20.65 -10.42 0.61
C LEU A 22 -19.31 -11.03 1.03
N SER A 23 -18.87 -12.10 0.37
CA SER A 23 -17.58 -12.75 0.64
C SER A 23 -16.36 -11.85 0.32
N TYR A 24 -16.53 -10.80 -0.51
CA TYR A 24 -15.45 -9.86 -0.84
C TYR A 24 -15.24 -8.79 0.23
N LEU A 25 -16.26 -8.51 1.07
CA LEU A 25 -16.16 -7.46 2.08
C LEU A 25 -14.99 -7.64 3.07
N PRO A 26 -14.72 -8.83 3.63
CA PRO A 26 -13.63 -8.99 4.59
C PRO A 26 -12.25 -8.55 4.08
N PRO A 27 -11.72 -9.06 2.95
CA PRO A 27 -10.45 -8.58 2.43
C PRO A 27 -10.50 -7.10 2.01
N LEU A 28 -11.64 -6.62 1.47
CA LEU A 28 -11.79 -5.21 1.11
C LEU A 28 -11.75 -4.29 2.33
N MET A 29 -12.25 -4.71 3.49
CA MET A 29 -12.11 -3.95 4.73
C MET A 29 -10.66 -3.79 5.15
N VAL A 30 -9.83 -4.83 5.00
CA VAL A 30 -8.38 -4.72 5.28
C VAL A 30 -7.71 -3.78 4.27
N TYR A 31 -8.09 -3.83 3.00
CA TYR A 31 -7.58 -2.89 1.99
C TYR A 31 -8.07 -1.45 2.22
N VAL A 32 -9.31 -1.23 2.68
CA VAL A 32 -9.76 0.10 3.11
C VAL A 32 -8.92 0.59 4.28
N ALA A 33 -8.64 -0.26 5.29
CA ALA A 33 -7.77 0.10 6.41
C ALA A 33 -6.38 0.51 5.93
N ALA A 34 -5.80 -0.20 4.96
CA ALA A 34 -4.55 0.19 4.32
C ALA A 34 -4.66 1.55 3.61
N GLY A 35 -5.77 1.82 2.90
CA GLY A 35 -6.03 3.11 2.27
C GLY A 35 -6.19 4.27 3.26
N VAL A 36 -6.84 4.01 4.40
CA VAL A 36 -7.06 5.02 5.46
C VAL A 36 -5.81 5.23 6.34
N SER A 37 -4.79 4.37 6.23
CA SER A 37 -3.55 4.48 7.00
C SER A 37 -2.79 5.80 6.81
N GLY A 38 -2.96 6.46 5.67
CA GLY A 38 -2.37 7.77 5.36
C GLY A 38 -2.91 8.95 6.17
N LEU A 39 -3.93 8.74 7.05
CA LEU A 39 -4.58 9.81 7.81
C LEU A 39 -3.60 10.66 8.64
N THR A 40 -2.58 10.02 9.20
CA THR A 40 -1.56 10.69 10.03
C THR A 40 -0.37 11.25 9.24
N GLY A 41 -0.33 11.09 7.90
CA GLY A 41 0.84 11.45 7.10
C GLY A 41 1.20 12.93 7.18
N ILE A 42 0.23 13.83 7.00
CA ILE A 42 0.46 15.29 7.07
C ILE A 42 0.83 15.69 8.50
N VAL A 43 0.05 15.26 9.50
CA VAL A 43 0.34 15.55 10.92
C VAL A 43 1.73 15.06 11.29
N GLY A 44 2.06 13.81 10.91
CA GLY A 44 3.37 13.23 11.21
C GLY A 44 4.52 14.05 10.63
N THR A 45 4.39 14.50 9.38
CA THR A 45 5.39 15.33 8.71
C THR A 45 5.63 16.64 9.46
N PHE A 46 4.57 17.40 9.74
CA PHE A 46 4.70 18.69 10.44
C PHE A 46 5.12 18.52 11.90
N PHE A 47 4.58 17.51 12.61
CA PHE A 47 4.97 17.25 13.99
C PHE A 47 6.45 16.90 14.10
N VAL A 48 6.94 16.01 13.24
CA VAL A 48 8.35 15.61 13.24
C VAL A 48 9.27 16.76 12.90
N LYS A 49 8.89 17.60 11.95
CA LYS A 49 9.64 18.76 11.51
C LYS A 49 9.67 19.88 12.56
N GLU A 50 8.49 20.30 13.03
CA GLU A 50 8.33 21.50 13.87
C GLU A 50 8.58 21.24 15.37
N TYR A 51 8.23 20.03 15.86
CA TYR A 51 8.28 19.72 17.30
C TYR A 51 9.42 18.78 17.69
N LEU A 52 9.76 17.80 16.83
CA LEU A 52 10.91 16.93 17.08
C LEU A 52 12.19 17.47 16.46
N GLY A 53 12.12 18.41 15.51
CA GLY A 53 13.29 19.02 14.87
C GLY A 53 14.14 18.05 14.06
N LEU A 54 13.56 16.90 13.60
CA LEU A 54 14.33 15.89 12.90
C LEU A 54 14.60 16.30 11.43
N SER A 55 15.80 16.00 10.96
CA SER A 55 16.22 16.36 9.61
C SER A 55 15.59 15.47 8.53
N ALA A 56 15.52 15.98 7.29
CA ALA A 56 15.10 15.20 6.13
C ALA A 56 16.01 13.98 5.89
N ALA A 57 17.33 14.13 6.13
CA ALA A 57 18.30 13.03 6.03
C ALA A 57 18.00 11.92 7.04
N PHE A 58 17.70 12.26 8.29
CA PHE A 58 17.29 11.29 9.31
C PHE A 58 16.03 10.52 8.88
N LEU A 59 15.01 11.22 8.36
CA LEU A 59 13.80 10.58 7.90
C LEU A 59 14.00 9.71 6.65
N ALA A 60 14.92 10.09 5.76
CA ALA A 60 15.28 9.27 4.61
C ALA A 60 15.95 7.95 5.07
N ALA A 61 16.87 8.03 6.03
CA ALA A 61 17.49 6.86 6.63
C ALA A 61 16.45 5.98 7.36
N LEU A 62 15.57 6.59 8.18
CA LEU A 62 14.51 5.87 8.86
C LEU A 62 13.53 5.21 7.88
N GLY A 63 13.22 5.89 6.76
CA GLY A 63 12.39 5.35 5.68
C GLY A 63 12.97 4.07 5.06
N PHE A 64 14.29 3.99 4.91
CA PHE A 64 14.96 2.76 4.49
C PHE A 64 14.67 1.60 5.47
N TRP A 65 14.86 1.82 6.78
CA TRP A 65 14.61 0.81 7.81
C TRP A 65 13.13 0.42 7.90
N ALA A 66 12.23 1.39 7.80
CA ALA A 66 10.79 1.15 7.74
C ALA A 66 10.34 0.40 6.48
N GLY A 67 11.16 0.39 5.42
CA GLY A 67 10.93 -0.37 4.19
C GLY A 67 11.28 -1.86 4.31
N ILE A 68 12.17 -2.25 5.23
CA ILE A 68 12.64 -3.66 5.37
C ILE A 68 11.50 -4.66 5.58
N PRO A 69 10.48 -4.41 6.42
CA PRO A 69 9.36 -5.35 6.58
C PRO A 69 8.67 -5.71 5.26
N TRP A 70 8.59 -4.78 4.30
CA TRP A 70 8.01 -5.03 2.98
C TRP A 70 8.84 -5.98 2.12
N ALA A 71 10.16 -6.02 2.31
CA ALA A 71 11.03 -7.01 1.65
C ALA A 71 10.75 -8.44 2.15
N LEU A 72 10.18 -8.58 3.35
CA LEU A 72 9.77 -9.88 3.93
C LEU A 72 8.39 -10.35 3.48
N LYS A 73 7.71 -9.65 2.57
CA LYS A 73 6.35 -10.00 2.13
C LYS A 73 6.28 -11.44 1.57
N MET A 74 7.26 -11.86 0.79
CA MET A 74 7.32 -13.22 0.22
C MET A 74 7.41 -14.32 1.30
N PRO A 75 8.37 -14.31 2.24
CA PRO A 75 8.42 -15.31 3.30
C PRO A 75 7.25 -15.25 4.28
N LEU A 76 6.71 -14.06 4.53
CA LEU A 76 5.50 -13.92 5.32
C LEU A 76 4.28 -14.53 4.62
N GLY A 77 4.20 -14.44 3.28
CA GLY A 77 3.19 -15.15 2.48
C GLY A 77 3.28 -16.65 2.68
N HIS A 78 4.49 -17.21 2.57
CA HIS A 78 4.71 -18.62 2.81
C HIS A 78 4.37 -19.04 4.27
N LEU A 79 4.69 -18.18 5.24
CA LEU A 79 4.29 -18.40 6.64
C LEU A 79 2.77 -18.39 6.81
N VAL A 80 2.04 -17.49 6.12
CA VAL A 80 0.58 -17.47 6.13
C VAL A 80 0.01 -18.75 5.54
N ASP A 81 0.60 -19.26 4.47
CA ASP A 81 0.21 -20.52 3.85
C ASP A 81 0.41 -21.71 4.80
N LEU A 82 1.54 -21.77 5.50
CA LEU A 82 1.82 -22.78 6.52
C LEU A 82 0.89 -22.67 7.75
N ALA A 83 0.60 -21.42 8.16
CA ALA A 83 -0.26 -21.13 9.30
C ALA A 83 -1.71 -20.82 8.89
N TRP A 84 -2.19 -21.37 7.78
CA TRP A 84 -3.48 -21.00 7.14
C TRP A 84 -4.66 -20.92 8.10
N ARG A 85 -4.76 -21.90 9.01
CA ARG A 85 -5.85 -21.94 10.01
C ARG A 85 -5.75 -20.82 11.06
N HIS A 86 -4.57 -20.26 11.27
CA HIS A 86 -4.27 -19.25 12.30
C HIS A 86 -3.98 -17.87 11.72
N LYS A 87 -4.11 -17.67 10.41
CA LYS A 87 -3.81 -16.40 9.73
C LYS A 87 -4.55 -15.18 10.31
N ALA A 88 -5.75 -15.41 10.87
CA ALA A 88 -6.48 -14.37 11.59
C ALA A 88 -5.67 -13.77 12.74
N GLY A 89 -4.87 -14.59 13.45
CA GLY A 89 -3.99 -14.14 14.54
C GLY A 89 -2.93 -13.14 14.06
N LEU A 90 -2.44 -13.27 12.83
CA LEU A 90 -1.49 -12.32 12.24
C LEU A 90 -2.13 -10.95 11.98
N VAL A 91 -3.43 -10.91 11.61
CA VAL A 91 -4.15 -9.62 11.48
C VAL A 91 -4.33 -8.96 12.84
N TRP A 92 -4.65 -9.73 13.89
CA TRP A 92 -4.73 -9.21 15.26
C TRP A 92 -3.38 -8.67 15.73
N LEU A 93 -2.30 -9.41 15.49
CA LEU A 93 -0.94 -8.96 15.81
C LEU A 93 -0.60 -7.68 15.04
N GLY A 94 -0.85 -7.65 13.73
CA GLY A 94 -0.63 -6.47 12.90
C GLY A 94 -1.45 -5.26 13.39
N ALA A 95 -2.72 -5.47 13.74
CA ALA A 95 -3.58 -4.42 14.31
C ALA A 95 -3.05 -3.88 15.66
N ALA A 96 -2.56 -4.78 16.52
CA ALA A 96 -1.96 -4.38 17.80
C ALA A 96 -0.68 -3.55 17.60
N LEU A 97 0.18 -3.92 16.64
CA LEU A 97 1.40 -3.18 16.30
C LEU A 97 1.08 -1.79 15.74
N ILE A 98 0.10 -1.69 14.83
CA ILE A 98 -0.38 -0.41 14.30
C ILE A 98 -0.97 0.44 15.40
N ALA A 99 -1.82 -0.13 16.26
CA ALA A 99 -2.40 0.59 17.39
C ALA A 99 -1.33 1.08 18.37
N ALA A 100 -0.33 0.25 18.68
CA ALA A 100 0.80 0.64 19.52
C ALA A 100 1.58 1.80 18.91
N SER A 101 1.88 1.76 17.61
CA SER A 101 2.51 2.86 16.88
C SER A 101 1.70 4.15 16.99
N LEU A 102 0.39 4.09 16.73
CA LEU A 102 -0.49 5.27 16.81
C LEU A 102 -0.62 5.82 18.25
N LEU A 103 -0.67 4.95 19.26
CA LEU A 103 -0.70 5.36 20.66
C LEU A 103 0.61 6.02 21.10
N ILE A 104 1.75 5.53 20.63
CA ILE A 104 3.06 6.17 20.86
C ILE A 104 3.03 7.59 20.27
N MET A 105 2.61 7.74 19.01
CA MET A 105 2.52 9.05 18.38
C MET A 105 1.52 9.98 19.06
N LEU A 106 0.37 9.45 19.47
CA LEU A 106 -0.61 10.21 20.26
C LEU A 106 0.01 10.70 21.60
N GLY A 107 0.75 9.84 22.29
CA GLY A 107 1.46 10.19 23.51
C GLY A 107 2.53 11.26 23.28
N LEU A 108 3.33 11.14 22.20
CA LEU A 108 4.32 12.15 21.82
C LEU A 108 3.71 13.52 21.54
N VAL A 109 2.55 13.56 20.92
CA VAL A 109 1.83 14.79 20.61
C VAL A 109 1.16 15.38 21.83
N ALA A 110 0.46 14.56 22.63
CA ALA A 110 -0.37 15.03 23.75
C ALA A 110 0.41 15.25 25.05
N GLU A 111 1.39 14.37 25.34
CA GLU A 111 2.11 14.36 26.64
C GLU A 111 3.63 14.19 26.45
N PRO A 112 4.31 15.06 25.68
CA PRO A 112 5.73 14.89 25.35
C PRO A 112 6.65 14.86 26.58
N GLN A 113 6.32 15.60 27.62
CA GLN A 113 7.11 15.62 28.87
C GLN A 113 7.08 14.26 29.57
N ARG A 114 5.91 13.62 29.65
CA ARG A 114 5.77 12.29 30.25
C ARG A 114 6.49 11.23 29.44
N MET A 115 6.35 11.27 28.12
CA MET A 115 7.04 10.37 27.21
C MET A 115 8.56 10.53 27.31
N GLY A 116 9.05 11.79 27.35
CA GLY A 116 10.47 12.12 27.51
C GLY A 116 11.08 11.68 28.83
N GLY A 117 10.28 11.52 29.88
CA GLY A 117 10.73 10.98 31.18
C GLY A 117 11.02 9.46 31.16
N ILE A 118 10.55 8.73 30.15
CA ILE A 118 10.73 7.29 30.01
C ILE A 118 11.87 7.01 29.00
N MET A 119 11.82 7.63 27.82
CA MET A 119 12.75 7.44 26.74
C MET A 119 12.79 8.72 25.88
N SER A 120 13.89 8.97 25.13
CA SER A 120 13.95 10.14 24.26
C SER A 120 12.81 10.19 23.26
N LEU A 121 12.30 11.38 22.93
CA LEU A 121 11.18 11.56 21.99
C LEU A 121 11.51 11.00 20.61
N GLU A 122 12.77 11.16 20.20
CA GLU A 122 13.31 10.59 18.96
C GLU A 122 13.23 9.05 18.96
N ALA A 123 13.64 8.38 20.04
CA ALA A 123 13.60 6.93 20.15
C ALA A 123 12.15 6.40 20.14
N TRP A 124 11.21 7.09 20.78
CA TRP A 124 9.78 6.78 20.67
C TRP A 124 9.27 6.91 19.23
N PHE A 125 9.68 7.97 18.54
CA PHE A 125 9.31 8.16 17.13
C PHE A 125 9.86 7.05 16.25
N VAL A 126 11.14 6.69 16.40
CA VAL A 126 11.75 5.56 15.66
C VAL A 126 11.01 4.25 15.92
N LEU A 127 10.69 3.96 17.18
CA LEU A 127 9.92 2.77 17.54
C LEU A 127 8.57 2.76 16.84
N SER A 128 7.82 3.86 16.88
CA SER A 128 6.54 4.00 16.19
C SER A 128 6.68 3.79 14.69
N ALA A 129 7.70 4.42 14.06
CA ALA A 129 7.94 4.36 12.63
C ALA A 129 8.34 2.96 12.12
N ILE A 130 8.84 2.09 12.99
CA ILE A 130 9.14 0.67 12.67
C ILE A 130 7.93 -0.22 12.93
N LEU A 131 7.19 -0.02 14.03
CA LEU A 131 6.03 -0.86 14.40
C LEU A 131 4.93 -0.81 13.33
N SER A 132 4.66 0.37 12.79
CA SER A 132 3.59 0.58 11.82
C SER A 132 3.77 -0.25 10.53
N PRO A 133 4.90 -0.19 9.80
CA PRO A 133 5.12 -1.01 8.61
C PRO A 133 5.09 -2.51 8.88
N VAL A 134 5.63 -2.98 10.01
CA VAL A 134 5.54 -4.40 10.41
C VAL A 134 4.08 -4.82 10.53
N GLY A 135 3.26 -4.01 11.21
CA GLY A 135 1.83 -4.27 11.35
C GLY A 135 1.10 -4.31 10.02
N TYR A 136 1.37 -3.35 9.12
CA TYR A 136 0.74 -3.30 7.81
C TYR A 136 1.14 -4.45 6.90
N VAL A 137 2.41 -4.85 6.87
CA VAL A 137 2.87 -5.99 6.06
C VAL A 137 2.18 -7.29 6.51
N LEU A 138 2.06 -7.54 7.81
CA LEU A 138 1.33 -8.69 8.34
C LEU A 138 -0.13 -8.70 7.88
N GLN A 139 -0.80 -7.57 7.93
CA GLN A 139 -2.19 -7.45 7.49
C GLN A 139 -2.33 -7.61 5.97
N ASP A 140 -1.43 -7.01 5.19
CA ASP A 140 -1.47 -7.03 3.73
C ASP A 140 -1.29 -8.46 3.18
N VAL A 141 -0.34 -9.22 3.72
CA VAL A 141 -0.13 -10.62 3.33
C VAL A 141 -1.36 -11.48 3.64
N VAL A 142 -2.00 -11.27 4.80
CA VAL A 142 -3.22 -12.01 5.13
C VAL A 142 -4.39 -11.54 4.27
N ALA A 143 -4.51 -10.26 3.94
CA ALA A 143 -5.53 -9.75 3.02
C ALA A 143 -5.42 -10.41 1.65
N ASP A 144 -4.20 -10.54 1.11
CA ASP A 144 -3.95 -11.26 -0.15
C ASP A 144 -4.43 -12.73 -0.05
N ALA A 145 -4.15 -13.43 1.04
CA ALA A 145 -4.66 -14.78 1.29
C ALA A 145 -6.19 -14.83 1.41
N MET A 146 -6.80 -13.84 2.07
CA MET A 146 -8.25 -13.72 2.19
C MET A 146 -8.94 -13.47 0.83
N THR A 147 -8.28 -12.80 -0.13
CA THR A 147 -8.84 -12.64 -1.49
C THR A 147 -8.98 -13.98 -2.20
N VAL A 148 -8.04 -14.89 -2.03
CA VAL A 148 -8.10 -16.24 -2.59
C VAL A 148 -9.27 -17.05 -1.99
N GLU A 149 -9.54 -16.91 -0.69
CA GLU A 149 -10.68 -17.55 -0.02
C GLU A 149 -12.03 -16.94 -0.38
N ALA A 150 -12.06 -15.63 -0.64
CA ALA A 150 -13.30 -14.90 -0.92
C ALA A 150 -13.94 -15.30 -2.25
N VAL A 151 -13.15 -15.85 -3.18
CA VAL A 151 -13.66 -16.35 -4.48
C VAL A 151 -14.19 -17.77 -4.30
N PRO A 152 -15.50 -18.00 -4.51
CA PRO A 152 -16.12 -19.31 -4.34
C PRO A 152 -15.54 -20.32 -5.34
N ARG A 153 -15.38 -21.56 -4.91
CA ARG A 153 -14.94 -22.68 -5.76
C ARG A 153 -16.08 -23.43 -6.40
N VAL A 154 -17.22 -23.37 -5.78
CA VAL A 154 -18.45 -24.03 -6.21
C VAL A 154 -19.57 -23.00 -6.37
N ASN A 155 -20.48 -23.28 -7.27
CA ASN A 155 -21.71 -22.50 -7.42
C ASN A 155 -22.74 -22.85 -6.31
N ASP A 156 -23.90 -22.18 -6.32
CA ASP A 156 -24.99 -22.43 -5.37
C ASP A 156 -25.56 -23.87 -5.42
N ARG A 157 -25.26 -24.64 -6.48
CA ARG A 157 -25.67 -26.03 -6.64
C ARG A 157 -24.59 -27.02 -6.16
N GLY A 158 -23.43 -26.55 -5.69
CA GLY A 158 -22.30 -27.40 -5.29
C GLY A 158 -21.42 -27.88 -6.46
N GLU A 159 -21.65 -27.40 -7.70
CA GLU A 159 -20.83 -27.73 -8.86
C GLU A 159 -19.57 -26.86 -8.90
N THR A 160 -18.43 -27.43 -9.28
CA THR A 160 -17.15 -26.72 -9.39
C THR A 160 -17.24 -25.63 -10.46
N LEU A 161 -16.87 -24.41 -10.10
CA LEU A 161 -16.82 -23.28 -11.04
C LEU A 161 -15.71 -23.48 -12.07
N PRO A 162 -15.96 -23.17 -13.36
CA PRO A 162 -14.94 -23.23 -14.40
C PRO A 162 -13.73 -22.33 -14.03
N PRO A 163 -12.49 -22.74 -14.41
CA PRO A 163 -11.28 -21.95 -14.13
C PRO A 163 -11.36 -20.51 -14.64
N GLU A 164 -11.96 -20.30 -15.80
CA GLU A 164 -12.17 -18.96 -16.40
C GLU A 164 -13.06 -18.06 -15.54
N ALA A 165 -14.17 -18.58 -15.02
CA ALA A 165 -15.06 -17.84 -14.15
C ALA A 165 -14.35 -17.44 -12.84
N ARG A 166 -13.57 -18.34 -12.27
CA ARG A 166 -12.75 -18.05 -11.06
C ARG A 166 -11.70 -17.01 -11.34
N ARG A 167 -11.02 -17.08 -12.50
CA ARG A 167 -10.03 -16.08 -12.92
C ARG A 167 -10.65 -14.70 -13.05
N LEU A 168 -11.84 -14.61 -13.65
CA LEU A 168 -12.58 -13.35 -13.76
C LEU A 168 -12.93 -12.78 -12.38
N MET A 169 -13.46 -13.61 -11.47
CA MET A 169 -13.78 -13.20 -10.10
C MET A 169 -12.54 -12.72 -9.33
N ASN A 170 -11.39 -13.39 -9.50
CA ASN A 170 -10.13 -12.95 -8.91
C ASN A 170 -9.72 -11.56 -9.43
N THR A 171 -9.84 -11.34 -10.75
CA THR A 171 -9.50 -10.04 -11.36
C THR A 171 -10.43 -8.94 -10.85
N THR A 172 -11.75 -9.22 -10.76
CA THR A 172 -12.73 -8.30 -10.17
C THR A 172 -12.36 -7.94 -8.73
N LEU A 173 -12.04 -8.94 -7.90
CA LEU A 173 -11.70 -8.70 -6.49
C LEU A 173 -10.40 -7.91 -6.34
N GLN A 174 -9.37 -8.18 -7.16
CA GLN A 174 -8.14 -7.40 -7.18
C GLN A 174 -8.40 -5.94 -7.59
N THR A 175 -9.27 -5.71 -8.57
CA THR A 175 -9.69 -4.37 -8.98
C THR A 175 -10.42 -3.65 -7.84
N LEU A 176 -11.39 -4.31 -7.20
CA LEU A 176 -12.09 -3.80 -6.03
C LEU A 176 -11.13 -3.47 -4.87
N GLY A 177 -10.12 -4.31 -4.65
CA GLY A 177 -9.07 -4.06 -3.67
C GLY A 177 -8.32 -2.75 -3.93
N ARG A 178 -7.96 -2.47 -5.19
CA ARG A 178 -7.33 -1.21 -5.57
C ARG A 178 -8.27 -0.02 -5.39
N VAL A 179 -9.53 -0.16 -5.78
CA VAL A 179 -10.56 0.87 -5.53
C VAL A 179 -10.72 1.13 -4.03
N ALA A 180 -10.70 0.09 -3.19
CA ALA A 180 -10.80 0.21 -1.75
C ALA A 180 -9.61 0.98 -1.14
N ILE A 181 -8.37 0.67 -1.55
CA ILE A 181 -7.17 1.37 -1.09
C ILE A 181 -7.21 2.85 -1.51
N ILE A 182 -7.45 3.13 -2.80
CA ILE A 182 -7.46 4.51 -3.32
C ILE A 182 -8.64 5.28 -2.75
N GLY A 183 -9.82 4.65 -2.66
CA GLY A 183 -11.00 5.25 -2.03
C GLY A 183 -10.79 5.58 -0.56
N GLY A 184 -10.06 4.73 0.18
CA GLY A 184 -9.57 5.04 1.53
C GLY A 184 -8.70 6.29 1.55
N GLY A 185 -7.78 6.43 0.59
CA GLY A 185 -6.95 7.63 0.41
C GLY A 185 -7.77 8.90 0.13
N VAL A 186 -8.83 8.81 -0.69
CA VAL A 186 -9.76 9.93 -0.92
C VAL A 186 -10.45 10.34 0.38
N LEU A 187 -10.95 9.37 1.15
CA LEU A 187 -11.59 9.63 2.45
C LEU A 187 -10.63 10.33 3.42
N VAL A 188 -9.41 9.81 3.53
CA VAL A 188 -8.33 10.41 4.34
C VAL A 188 -8.05 11.85 3.95
N SER A 189 -7.87 12.08 2.65
CA SER A 189 -7.54 13.42 2.15
C SER A 189 -8.69 14.40 2.39
N LEU A 190 -9.93 13.94 2.28
CA LEU A 190 -11.11 14.76 2.61
C LEU A 190 -11.13 15.11 4.11
N VAL A 191 -10.89 14.12 4.99
CA VAL A 191 -10.80 14.36 6.44
C VAL A 191 -9.68 15.35 6.75
N ASN A 192 -8.50 15.20 6.15
CA ASN A 192 -7.37 16.10 6.34
C ASN A 192 -7.69 17.54 5.87
N VAL A 193 -8.37 17.71 4.73
CA VAL A 193 -8.83 19.05 4.27
C VAL A 193 -9.77 19.71 5.28
N LEU A 194 -10.67 18.94 5.88
CA LEU A 194 -11.60 19.45 6.88
C LEU A 194 -10.89 19.78 8.21
N MET A 195 -9.98 18.91 8.65
CA MET A 195 -9.26 19.05 9.92
C MET A 195 -8.22 20.19 9.91
N PHE A 196 -7.55 20.40 8.76
CA PHE A 196 -6.50 21.43 8.66
C PHE A 196 -6.99 22.77 8.12
N ARG A 197 -8.30 22.94 7.98
CA ARG A 197 -8.84 24.23 7.52
C ARG A 197 -8.52 25.35 8.52
N GLY A 198 -7.65 26.28 8.11
CA GLY A 198 -7.27 27.43 8.94
C GLY A 198 -6.38 27.10 10.14
N VAL A 199 -5.76 25.91 10.17
CA VAL A 199 -4.92 25.47 11.28
C VAL A 199 -3.70 26.37 11.49
N GLU A 200 -3.20 27.00 10.44
CA GLU A 200 -2.03 27.88 10.47
C GLU A 200 -2.27 29.14 11.34
N SER A 201 -3.53 29.62 11.38
CA SER A 201 -3.91 30.79 12.18
C SER A 201 -4.16 30.49 13.65
N LEU A 202 -4.12 29.20 14.05
CA LEU A 202 -4.42 28.81 15.42
C LEU A 202 -3.20 28.91 16.33
N PRO A 203 -3.39 29.20 17.63
CA PRO A 203 -2.34 29.08 18.63
C PRO A 203 -1.78 27.66 18.69
N ASN A 204 -0.51 27.54 19.10
CA ASN A 204 0.22 26.26 19.14
C ASN A 204 -0.51 25.15 19.89
N ALA A 205 -1.12 25.47 21.05
CA ALA A 205 -1.89 24.50 21.84
C ALA A 205 -3.10 23.95 21.07
N ALA A 206 -3.80 24.78 20.28
CA ALA A 206 -4.92 24.35 19.46
C ALA A 206 -4.48 23.48 18.28
N ARG A 207 -3.33 23.79 17.66
CA ARG A 207 -2.73 22.93 16.63
C ARG A 207 -2.37 21.55 17.16
N ILE A 208 -1.73 21.48 18.33
CA ILE A 208 -1.41 20.22 19.01
C ILE A 208 -2.69 19.40 19.30
N ALA A 209 -3.75 20.05 19.75
CA ALA A 209 -5.03 19.37 19.99
C ALA A 209 -5.61 18.76 18.71
N ILE A 210 -5.54 19.45 17.56
CA ILE A 210 -5.96 18.91 16.26
C ILE A 210 -5.08 17.72 15.88
N TYR A 211 -3.76 17.79 16.06
CA TYR A 211 -2.86 16.67 15.77
C TYR A 211 -3.19 15.44 16.62
N ALA A 212 -3.45 15.63 17.92
CA ALA A 212 -3.88 14.55 18.81
C ALA A 212 -5.22 13.95 18.39
N GLN A 213 -6.19 14.77 17.93
CA GLN A 213 -7.46 14.28 17.39
C GLN A 213 -7.27 13.42 16.14
N VAL A 214 -6.39 13.81 15.22
CA VAL A 214 -6.08 13.02 14.01
C VAL A 214 -5.48 11.66 14.37
N TYR A 215 -4.52 11.59 15.31
CA TYR A 215 -3.98 10.31 15.79
C TYR A 215 -5.03 9.48 16.54
N GLY A 216 -5.91 10.12 17.33
CA GLY A 216 -7.05 9.45 17.97
C GLY A 216 -8.02 8.83 16.96
N MET A 217 -8.37 9.56 15.90
CA MET A 217 -9.20 9.04 14.81
C MET A 217 -8.51 7.91 14.05
N ALA A 218 -7.19 7.96 13.88
CA ALA A 218 -6.44 6.93 13.19
C ALA A 218 -6.51 5.56 13.89
N LEU A 219 -6.83 5.49 15.19
CA LEU A 219 -7.06 4.22 15.89
C LEU A 219 -8.25 3.41 15.35
N VAL A 220 -9.11 4.03 14.54
CA VAL A 220 -10.15 3.31 13.80
C VAL A 220 -9.55 2.39 12.72
N VAL A 221 -8.37 2.69 12.19
CA VAL A 221 -7.70 1.90 11.14
C VAL A 221 -7.50 0.43 11.54
N PRO A 222 -6.79 0.11 12.63
CA PRO A 222 -6.67 -1.28 13.08
C PRO A 222 -8.01 -1.92 13.45
N ALA A 223 -8.99 -1.15 13.94
CA ALA A 223 -10.33 -1.66 14.23
C ALA A 223 -11.08 -2.11 12.96
N ILE A 224 -10.94 -1.40 11.83
CA ILE A 224 -11.53 -1.80 10.54
C ILE A 224 -10.93 -3.14 10.09
N SER A 225 -9.62 -3.34 10.18
CA SER A 225 -8.95 -4.59 9.80
C SER A 225 -9.44 -5.77 10.64
N VAL A 226 -9.54 -5.57 11.95
CA VAL A 226 -10.05 -6.59 12.88
C VAL A 226 -11.53 -6.92 12.59
N ALA A 227 -12.36 -5.90 12.34
CA ALA A 227 -13.75 -6.10 11.95
C ALA A 227 -13.88 -6.90 10.65
N GLY A 228 -12.98 -6.70 9.67
CA GLY A 228 -12.91 -7.51 8.46
C GLY A 228 -12.68 -9.00 8.74
N VAL A 229 -11.74 -9.34 9.63
CA VAL A 229 -11.47 -10.73 10.02
C VAL A 229 -12.63 -11.34 10.81
N LEU A 230 -13.25 -10.57 11.70
CA LEU A 230 -14.45 -11.03 12.42
C LEU A 230 -15.60 -11.31 11.44
N LEU A 231 -15.82 -10.43 10.47
CA LEU A 231 -16.82 -10.62 9.42
C LEU A 231 -16.52 -11.87 8.58
N ALA A 232 -15.26 -12.11 8.21
CA ALA A 232 -14.85 -13.33 7.50
C ALA A 232 -15.25 -14.58 8.29
N SER A 233 -14.99 -14.61 9.59
CA SER A 233 -15.35 -15.74 10.45
C SER A 233 -16.86 -15.94 10.57
N LEU A 234 -17.63 -14.85 10.62
CA LEU A 234 -19.10 -14.91 10.66
C LEU A 234 -19.68 -15.44 9.35
N ILE A 235 -19.17 -14.97 8.19
CA ILE A 235 -19.59 -15.45 6.87
C ILE A 235 -19.29 -16.95 6.75
N LYS A 236 -18.07 -17.38 7.11
CA LYS A 236 -17.67 -18.80 7.08
C LYS A 236 -18.58 -19.68 7.94
N ARG A 237 -18.91 -19.23 9.15
CA ARG A 237 -19.87 -19.95 10.05
C ARG A 237 -21.27 -20.03 9.45
N ARG A 238 -21.76 -18.92 8.86
CA ARG A 238 -23.07 -18.86 8.19
C ARG A 238 -23.15 -19.80 7.00
N ASP A 239 -22.11 -19.81 6.16
CA ASP A 239 -22.06 -20.67 4.97
C ASP A 239 -21.95 -22.14 5.35
N ALA A 240 -21.15 -22.48 6.38
CA ALA A 240 -21.10 -23.83 6.94
C ALA A 240 -22.48 -24.27 7.47
N ALA A 241 -23.19 -23.43 8.21
CA ALA A 241 -24.53 -23.75 8.71
C ALA A 241 -25.55 -23.96 7.57
N ARG A 242 -25.47 -23.14 6.50
CA ARG A 242 -26.33 -23.30 5.31
C ARG A 242 -26.08 -24.60 4.56
N LEU A 243 -24.81 -24.96 4.37
CA LEU A 243 -24.44 -26.21 3.70
C LEU A 243 -24.83 -27.44 4.54
N ARG A 244 -24.67 -27.39 5.87
CA ARG A 244 -25.19 -28.45 6.77
C ARG A 244 -26.69 -28.60 6.65
N ALA A 245 -27.43 -27.50 6.61
CA ALA A 245 -28.88 -27.53 6.44
C ALA A 245 -29.33 -28.11 5.09
N ARG A 246 -28.47 -28.11 4.08
CA ARG A 246 -28.67 -28.75 2.77
C ARG A 246 -28.24 -30.22 2.71
N GLY A 247 -27.76 -30.78 3.82
CA GLY A 247 -27.38 -32.20 3.92
C GLY A 247 -25.95 -32.53 3.51
N PHE A 248 -25.07 -31.54 3.35
CA PHE A 248 -23.64 -31.81 3.10
C PHE A 248 -22.96 -32.32 4.36
N ASP A 249 -22.14 -33.37 4.22
CA ASP A 249 -21.34 -33.93 5.29
C ASP A 249 -20.11 -33.05 5.63
N GLU A 250 -19.51 -33.28 6.79
CA GLU A 250 -18.37 -32.48 7.27
C GLU A 250 -17.15 -32.57 6.34
N THR A 251 -16.99 -33.66 5.60
CA THR A 251 -15.88 -33.85 4.66
C THR A 251 -16.05 -32.97 3.44
N SER A 252 -17.25 -32.94 2.88
CA SER A 252 -17.65 -32.07 1.77
C SER A 252 -17.61 -30.58 2.17
N LEU A 253 -18.05 -30.27 3.39
CA LEU A 253 -17.97 -28.92 3.96
C LEU A 253 -16.52 -28.42 4.02
N ARG A 254 -15.60 -29.24 4.52
CA ARG A 254 -14.17 -28.89 4.56
C ARG A 254 -13.60 -28.69 3.16
N ALA A 255 -13.90 -29.58 2.22
CA ALA A 255 -13.45 -29.46 0.83
C ALA A 255 -13.98 -28.18 0.14
N MET A 256 -15.20 -27.73 0.48
CA MET A 256 -15.81 -26.53 -0.09
C MET A 256 -15.37 -25.23 0.56
N LEU A 257 -15.18 -25.23 1.90
CA LEU A 257 -14.92 -24.02 2.69
C LEU A 257 -13.45 -23.85 3.11
N GLU A 258 -12.68 -24.94 3.11
CA GLU A 258 -11.26 -24.89 3.44
C GLU A 258 -10.41 -24.90 2.17
N SER A 259 -9.38 -24.06 2.15
CA SER A 259 -8.39 -24.10 1.07
C SER A 259 -7.54 -25.36 1.21
N PRO A 260 -7.01 -25.95 0.13
CA PRO A 260 -6.17 -27.15 0.21
C PRO A 260 -4.77 -26.85 0.79
N ALA A 261 -4.70 -26.03 1.83
CA ALA A 261 -3.47 -25.75 2.57
C ALA A 261 -2.91 -26.96 3.32
N ASP A 262 -3.65 -28.07 3.35
CA ASP A 262 -3.22 -29.29 4.08
C ASP A 262 -2.03 -30.04 3.44
N THR A 263 -1.50 -29.56 2.29
CA THR A 263 -0.39 -30.19 1.57
C THR A 263 0.83 -29.30 1.34
N ILE A 264 0.80 -28.04 1.81
CA ILE A 264 1.93 -27.12 1.60
C ILE A 264 3.06 -27.53 2.55
N GLN A 265 4.17 -27.98 1.97
CA GLN A 265 5.38 -28.29 2.72
C GLN A 265 6.22 -27.01 2.92
N PRO A 266 6.93 -26.89 4.06
CA PRO A 266 7.82 -25.75 4.29
C PRO A 266 8.92 -25.69 3.23
N ASP A 267 9.01 -24.58 2.53
CA ASP A 267 10.18 -24.28 1.69
C ASP A 267 11.28 -23.69 2.56
N TRP A 268 12.21 -24.55 2.97
CA TRP A 268 13.32 -24.18 3.83
C TRP A 268 14.29 -23.17 3.20
N TRP A 269 14.30 -23.06 1.87
CA TRP A 269 15.12 -22.06 1.18
C TRP A 269 14.52 -20.68 1.31
N ILE A 270 13.19 -20.56 1.19
CA ILE A 270 12.47 -19.30 1.42
C ILE A 270 12.62 -18.87 2.88
N LEU A 271 12.32 -19.77 3.81
CA LEU A 271 12.38 -19.48 5.24
C LEU A 271 13.82 -19.22 5.71
N GLY A 272 14.79 -20.07 5.30
CA GLY A 272 16.19 -19.92 5.64
C GLY A 272 16.83 -18.68 5.04
N GLY A 273 16.59 -18.40 3.75
CA GLY A 273 17.06 -17.18 3.08
C GLY A 273 16.52 -15.92 3.75
N SER A 274 15.26 -15.95 4.16
CA SER A 274 14.65 -14.83 4.89
C SER A 274 15.23 -14.63 6.28
N LEU A 275 15.51 -15.73 6.99
CA LEU A 275 16.17 -15.66 8.29
C LEU A 275 17.56 -15.06 8.18
N VAL A 276 18.34 -15.46 7.15
CA VAL A 276 19.66 -14.90 6.85
C VAL A 276 19.54 -13.40 6.55
N PHE A 277 18.55 -12.99 5.74
CA PHE A 277 18.30 -11.59 5.44
C PHE A 277 17.97 -10.79 6.70
N VAL A 278 17.07 -11.30 7.56
CA VAL A 278 16.74 -10.64 8.84
C VAL A 278 17.95 -10.56 9.75
N ALA A 279 18.75 -11.63 9.87
CA ALA A 279 19.96 -11.64 10.68
C ALA A 279 20.98 -10.60 10.21
N ILE A 280 21.22 -10.50 8.89
CA ILE A 280 22.08 -9.47 8.31
C ILE A 280 21.53 -8.08 8.62
N SER A 281 20.24 -7.84 8.35
CA SER A 281 19.61 -6.54 8.55
C SER A 281 19.69 -6.07 10.00
N VAL A 282 19.35 -6.95 10.96
CA VAL A 282 19.40 -6.62 12.39
C VAL A 282 20.85 -6.40 12.86
N SER A 283 21.77 -7.31 12.47
CA SER A 283 23.18 -7.20 12.87
C SER A 283 23.82 -5.92 12.37
N VAL A 284 23.59 -5.56 11.10
CA VAL A 284 24.09 -4.33 10.49
C VAL A 284 23.41 -3.11 11.11
N GLY A 285 22.11 -3.17 11.37
CA GLY A 285 21.35 -2.07 11.98
C GLY A 285 21.83 -1.72 13.39
N VAL A 286 22.14 -2.74 14.20
CA VAL A 286 22.65 -2.54 15.57
C VAL A 286 24.11 -2.10 15.58
N SER A 287 24.92 -2.55 14.61
CA SER A 287 26.36 -2.28 14.57
C SER A 287 26.74 -0.85 14.14
N GLN A 288 25.78 -0.04 13.66
CA GLN A 288 25.99 1.34 13.17
C GLN A 288 27.16 1.46 12.17
N LEU A 289 27.33 0.47 11.29
CA LEU A 289 28.36 0.48 10.26
C LEU A 289 28.14 1.61 9.26
N GLU A 290 29.23 2.23 8.81
CA GLU A 290 29.23 3.39 7.91
C GLU A 290 28.48 3.11 6.59
N PHE A 291 28.58 1.89 6.03
CA PHE A 291 27.89 1.46 4.81
C PHE A 291 26.78 0.43 5.11
N GLY A 292 26.07 0.59 6.23
CA GLY A 292 25.07 -0.38 6.67
C GLY A 292 23.93 -0.59 5.69
N GLN A 293 23.43 0.48 5.07
CA GLN A 293 22.32 0.42 4.11
C GLN A 293 22.74 -0.30 2.83
N GLU A 294 23.94 -0.05 2.33
CA GLU A 294 24.52 -0.70 1.15
C GLU A 294 24.76 -2.20 1.40
N ILE A 295 25.26 -2.56 2.58
CA ILE A 295 25.46 -3.96 2.97
C ILE A 295 24.12 -4.71 3.00
N ILE A 296 23.08 -4.11 3.57
CA ILE A 296 21.75 -4.71 3.59
C ILE A 296 21.18 -4.80 2.17
N PHE A 297 21.34 -3.76 1.35
CA PHE A 297 20.89 -3.77 -0.03
C PHE A 297 21.58 -4.89 -0.83
N LEU A 298 22.89 -5.00 -0.77
CA LEU A 298 23.65 -6.05 -1.47
C LEU A 298 23.32 -7.45 -0.93
N GLY A 299 23.17 -7.58 0.38
CA GLY A 299 22.77 -8.82 1.02
C GLY A 299 21.38 -9.27 0.58
N SER A 300 20.39 -8.38 0.60
CA SER A 300 19.03 -8.66 0.15
C SER A 300 18.95 -8.97 -1.35
N LEU A 301 19.65 -8.20 -2.18
CA LEU A 301 19.74 -8.44 -3.62
C LEU A 301 20.34 -9.82 -3.92
N SER A 302 21.38 -10.22 -3.18
CA SER A 302 22.02 -11.53 -3.33
C SER A 302 21.05 -12.66 -2.97
N VAL A 303 20.31 -12.55 -1.86
CA VAL A 303 19.30 -13.53 -1.44
C VAL A 303 18.17 -13.62 -2.47
N ILE A 304 17.63 -12.49 -2.91
CA ILE A 304 16.54 -12.44 -3.89
C ILE A 304 17.00 -13.04 -5.22
N THR A 305 18.19 -12.67 -5.70
CA THR A 305 18.75 -13.21 -6.96
C THR A 305 18.98 -14.72 -6.87
N PHE A 306 19.47 -15.22 -5.74
CA PHE A 306 19.64 -16.64 -5.51
C PHE A 306 18.30 -17.39 -5.54
N LEU A 307 17.29 -16.91 -4.82
CA LEU A 307 15.95 -17.52 -4.80
C LEU A 307 15.29 -17.45 -6.17
N MET A 308 15.43 -16.34 -6.89
CA MET A 308 14.94 -16.19 -8.26
C MET A 308 15.64 -17.17 -9.23
N ALA A 309 16.97 -17.27 -9.15
CA ALA A 309 17.73 -18.20 -9.99
C ALA A 309 17.31 -19.67 -9.74
N ARG A 310 16.99 -20.02 -8.49
CA ARG A 310 16.47 -21.34 -8.15
C ARG A 310 15.07 -21.56 -8.77
N LEU A 311 14.16 -20.61 -8.61
CA LEU A 311 12.82 -20.67 -9.19
C LEU A 311 12.87 -20.82 -10.72
N LEU A 312 13.75 -20.08 -11.38
CA LEU A 312 13.93 -20.10 -12.83
C LEU A 312 14.42 -21.45 -13.35
N ARG A 313 15.07 -22.28 -12.53
CA ARG A 313 15.53 -23.62 -12.94
C ARG A 313 14.39 -24.62 -13.14
N GLU A 314 13.24 -24.36 -12.51
CA GLU A 314 12.05 -25.22 -12.61
C GLU A 314 11.19 -24.89 -13.85
N LEU A 315 11.53 -23.82 -14.59
CA LEU A 315 10.76 -23.33 -15.74
C LEU A 315 11.41 -23.77 -17.06
N ASP A 316 10.56 -23.95 -18.08
CA ASP A 316 11.00 -24.11 -19.46
C ASP A 316 11.71 -22.84 -20.00
N GLU A 317 12.53 -22.99 -21.04
CA GLU A 317 13.40 -21.91 -21.53
C GLU A 317 12.63 -20.65 -21.98
N ASN A 318 11.44 -20.80 -22.59
CA ASN A 318 10.64 -19.65 -23.03
C ASN A 318 10.02 -18.91 -21.87
N SER A 319 9.44 -19.63 -20.91
CA SER A 319 8.89 -19.06 -19.67
C SER A 319 9.97 -18.38 -18.85
N ARG A 320 11.15 -18.99 -18.76
CA ARG A 320 12.32 -18.43 -18.07
C ARG A 320 12.78 -17.11 -18.69
N ARG A 321 12.91 -17.02 -20.01
CA ARG A 321 13.32 -15.77 -20.70
C ARG A 321 12.27 -14.68 -20.51
N THR A 322 11.00 -15.02 -20.66
CA THR A 322 9.90 -14.06 -20.49
C THR A 322 9.84 -13.55 -19.05
N LEU A 323 9.92 -14.45 -18.06
CA LEU A 323 9.89 -14.08 -16.64
C LEU A 323 11.07 -13.21 -16.27
N LEU A 324 12.30 -13.61 -16.66
CA LEU A 324 13.51 -12.86 -16.37
C LEU A 324 13.50 -11.48 -17.04
N GLY A 325 13.15 -11.40 -18.33
CA GLY A 325 13.09 -10.13 -19.05
C GLY A 325 12.10 -9.15 -18.42
N THR A 326 10.90 -9.64 -18.09
CA THR A 326 9.89 -8.78 -17.47
C THR A 326 10.26 -8.42 -16.02
N ALA A 327 10.85 -9.35 -15.27
CA ALA A 327 11.33 -9.06 -13.91
C ALA A 327 12.40 -7.95 -13.92
N ILE A 328 13.33 -7.97 -14.88
CA ILE A 328 14.35 -6.91 -15.05
C ILE A 328 13.68 -5.56 -15.37
N VAL A 329 12.72 -5.52 -16.29
CA VAL A 329 12.00 -4.28 -16.65
C VAL A 329 11.27 -3.72 -15.43
N ILE A 330 10.54 -4.57 -14.70
CA ILE A 330 9.83 -4.16 -13.49
C ILE A 330 10.82 -3.68 -12.42
N PHE A 331 11.91 -4.42 -12.20
CA PHE A 331 12.93 -4.07 -11.21
C PHE A 331 13.54 -2.70 -11.51
N VAL A 332 14.02 -2.47 -12.73
CA VAL A 332 14.62 -1.19 -13.12
C VAL A 332 13.63 -0.05 -12.96
N PHE A 333 12.38 -0.23 -13.41
CA PHE A 333 11.35 0.80 -13.26
C PHE A 333 11.03 1.12 -11.80
N ARG A 334 10.98 0.10 -10.94
CA ARG A 334 10.65 0.27 -9.50
C ARG A 334 11.84 0.71 -8.66
N ALA A 335 13.07 0.46 -9.12
CA ALA A 335 14.30 0.84 -8.41
C ALA A 335 14.64 2.33 -8.56
N MET A 336 13.94 3.08 -9.42
CA MET A 336 14.14 4.53 -9.54
C MET A 336 13.77 5.23 -8.24
N PRO A 337 14.73 5.98 -7.62
CA PRO A 337 14.47 6.66 -6.36
C PRO A 337 13.49 7.81 -6.56
N GLY A 338 12.55 7.94 -5.63
CA GLY A 338 11.69 9.13 -5.55
C GLY A 338 12.38 10.29 -4.82
N PRO A 339 11.79 11.49 -4.84
CA PRO A 339 12.39 12.70 -4.24
C PRO A 339 12.49 12.68 -2.70
N GLY A 340 11.84 11.76 -2.02
CA GLY A 340 11.96 11.52 -0.59
C GLY A 340 11.58 12.68 0.32
N ALA A 341 12.00 12.61 1.59
CA ALA A 341 11.68 13.60 2.62
C ALA A 341 12.29 14.98 2.34
N GLY A 342 13.41 15.04 1.61
CA GLY A 342 14.07 16.31 1.25
C GLY A 342 13.18 17.20 0.40
N SER A 343 12.44 16.64 -0.57
CA SER A 343 11.47 17.37 -1.39
C SER A 343 10.34 17.95 -0.54
N THR A 344 9.82 17.17 0.42
CA THR A 344 8.75 17.63 1.31
C THR A 344 9.24 18.80 2.19
N TRP A 345 10.47 18.71 2.74
CA TRP A 345 11.06 19.80 3.51
C TRP A 345 11.25 21.05 2.68
N TRP A 346 11.75 20.91 1.45
CA TRP A 346 11.89 22.03 0.51
C TRP A 346 10.53 22.67 0.19
N MET A 347 9.48 21.89 -0.06
CA MET A 347 8.13 22.43 -0.30
C MET A 347 7.62 23.22 0.90
N ILE A 348 7.89 22.78 2.12
CA ILE A 348 7.46 23.48 3.34
C ILE A 348 8.31 24.74 3.58
N ASP A 349 9.65 24.62 3.52
CA ASP A 349 10.56 25.69 3.93
C ASP A 349 10.75 26.76 2.88
N VAL A 350 10.83 26.37 1.60
CA VAL A 350 11.14 27.28 0.49
C VAL A 350 9.87 27.75 -0.21
N LEU A 351 8.95 26.83 -0.54
CA LEU A 351 7.70 27.18 -1.23
C LEU A 351 6.58 27.62 -0.28
N GLY A 352 6.75 27.47 1.05
CA GLY A 352 5.77 27.88 2.04
C GLY A 352 4.47 27.08 1.97
N PHE A 353 4.54 25.80 1.63
CA PHE A 353 3.34 24.94 1.60
C PHE A 353 2.95 24.51 3.02
N ASP A 354 1.77 24.90 3.41
CA ASP A 354 1.16 24.62 4.70
C ASP A 354 0.35 23.30 4.71
N GLN A 355 -0.10 22.88 5.89
CA GLN A 355 -0.87 21.66 6.08
C GLN A 355 -2.15 21.63 5.25
N SER A 356 -2.85 22.78 5.19
CA SER A 356 -4.09 22.94 4.45
C SER A 356 -3.88 22.77 2.94
N PHE A 357 -2.79 23.34 2.40
CA PHE A 357 -2.46 23.23 0.99
C PHE A 357 -2.05 21.81 0.62
N LEU A 358 -1.19 21.15 1.42
CA LEU A 358 -0.80 19.77 1.20
C LEU A 358 -1.99 18.81 1.30
N ALA A 359 -2.95 19.06 2.18
CA ALA A 359 -4.18 18.28 2.26
C ALA A 359 -5.03 18.42 0.99
N ARG A 360 -5.11 19.64 0.39
CA ARG A 360 -5.81 19.87 -0.89
C ARG A 360 -5.12 19.17 -2.04
N LEU A 361 -3.79 19.25 -2.14
CA LEU A 361 -3.01 18.50 -3.14
C LEU A 361 -3.26 16.99 -3.02
N SER A 362 -3.22 16.46 -1.80
CA SER A 362 -3.49 15.05 -1.54
C SER A 362 -4.92 14.64 -1.95
N LEU A 363 -5.92 15.50 -1.73
CA LEU A 363 -7.30 15.23 -2.15
C LEU A 363 -7.41 15.18 -3.68
N ILE A 364 -6.84 16.17 -4.37
CA ILE A 364 -6.82 16.22 -5.84
C ILE A 364 -6.11 15.00 -6.38
N ALA A 365 -4.93 14.66 -5.83
CA ALA A 365 -4.15 13.49 -6.22
C ALA A 365 -4.96 12.19 -6.05
N SER A 366 -5.57 11.97 -4.90
CA SER A 366 -6.32 10.74 -4.60
C SER A 366 -7.54 10.58 -5.50
N VAL A 367 -8.31 11.67 -5.70
CA VAL A 367 -9.49 11.66 -6.57
C VAL A 367 -9.09 11.40 -8.02
N LEU A 368 -8.07 12.09 -8.53
CA LEU A 368 -7.64 11.93 -9.93
C LEU A 368 -6.95 10.58 -10.17
N THR A 369 -6.25 10.03 -9.17
CA THR A 369 -5.73 8.66 -9.23
C THR A 369 -6.85 7.63 -9.35
N LEU A 370 -7.95 7.82 -8.60
CA LEU A 370 -9.14 6.96 -8.72
C LEU A 370 -9.77 7.06 -10.12
N PHE A 371 -9.93 8.28 -10.65
CA PHE A 371 -10.41 8.47 -12.02
C PHE A 371 -9.45 7.87 -13.05
N GLY A 372 -8.14 8.02 -12.85
CA GLY A 372 -7.11 7.43 -13.71
C GLY A 372 -7.20 5.91 -13.78
N LEU A 373 -7.45 5.25 -12.65
CA LEU A 373 -7.62 3.80 -12.59
C LEU A 373 -8.73 3.31 -13.54
N PHE A 374 -9.85 4.00 -13.60
CA PHE A 374 -10.96 3.66 -14.50
C PHE A 374 -10.72 4.17 -15.92
N GLY A 375 -10.22 5.39 -16.09
CA GLY A 375 -9.98 6.01 -17.39
C GLY A 375 -8.97 5.28 -18.25
N PHE A 376 -7.91 4.75 -17.63
CA PHE A 376 -6.85 4.00 -18.31
C PHE A 376 -7.05 2.47 -18.30
N ARG A 377 -8.21 1.95 -17.83
CA ARG A 377 -8.46 0.50 -17.72
C ARG A 377 -8.20 -0.23 -19.05
N ARG A 378 -8.71 0.31 -20.16
CA ARG A 378 -8.51 -0.25 -21.49
C ARG A 378 -7.06 -0.21 -21.92
N PHE A 379 -6.38 0.92 -21.70
CA PHE A 379 -4.95 1.08 -21.98
C PHE A 379 -4.11 0.04 -21.22
N MET A 380 -4.39 -0.15 -19.93
CA MET A 380 -3.73 -1.16 -19.09
C MET A 380 -3.97 -2.59 -19.55
N GLY A 381 -5.15 -2.88 -20.11
CA GLY A 381 -5.50 -4.23 -20.58
C GLY A 381 -4.99 -4.57 -21.98
N GLU A 382 -4.85 -3.59 -22.86
CA GLU A 382 -4.51 -3.81 -24.27
C GLU A 382 -3.01 -3.65 -24.58
N ARG A 383 -2.24 -2.98 -23.72
CA ARG A 383 -0.82 -2.69 -23.98
C ARG A 383 0.11 -3.62 -23.22
N SER A 384 1.28 -3.87 -23.80
CA SER A 384 2.33 -4.63 -23.13
C SER A 384 2.93 -3.85 -21.95
N ILE A 385 3.44 -4.55 -20.94
CA ILE A 385 4.08 -3.93 -19.76
C ILE A 385 5.25 -3.03 -20.19
N ALA A 386 6.08 -3.47 -21.14
CA ALA A 386 7.19 -2.67 -21.64
C ALA A 386 6.73 -1.35 -22.27
N TYR A 387 5.61 -1.37 -23.03
CA TYR A 387 5.03 -0.15 -23.59
C TYR A 387 4.51 0.79 -22.51
N ILE A 388 3.79 0.24 -21.52
CA ILE A 388 3.24 1.02 -20.40
C ILE A 388 4.38 1.66 -19.59
N VAL A 389 5.43 0.90 -19.28
CA VAL A 389 6.61 1.40 -18.55
C VAL A 389 7.31 2.49 -19.35
N GLY A 390 7.55 2.28 -20.64
CA GLY A 390 8.17 3.30 -21.52
C GLY A 390 7.34 4.58 -21.60
N PHE A 391 6.02 4.44 -21.77
CA PHE A 391 5.09 5.58 -21.76
C PHE A 391 5.14 6.36 -20.44
N LEU A 392 5.06 5.66 -19.30
CA LEU A 392 5.09 6.30 -17.98
C LEU A 392 6.44 6.94 -17.68
N THR A 393 7.54 6.31 -18.09
CA THR A 393 8.88 6.89 -17.90
C THR A 393 9.00 8.19 -18.68
N LEU A 394 8.62 8.20 -19.97
CA LEU A 394 8.67 9.41 -20.78
C LEU A 394 7.75 10.52 -20.25
N THR A 395 6.49 10.16 -19.99
CA THR A 395 5.48 11.12 -19.51
C THR A 395 5.85 11.63 -18.11
N GLY A 396 6.25 10.76 -17.20
CA GLY A 396 6.69 11.12 -15.85
C GLY A 396 7.91 12.06 -15.88
N THR A 397 8.89 11.80 -16.75
CA THR A 397 10.04 12.70 -16.95
C THR A 397 9.59 14.09 -17.43
N LEU A 398 8.66 14.17 -18.37
CA LEU A 398 8.14 15.45 -18.85
C LEU A 398 7.35 16.19 -17.74
N LEU A 399 6.53 15.46 -16.99
CA LEU A 399 5.73 16.04 -15.90
C LEU A 399 6.58 16.43 -14.69
N SER A 400 7.77 15.87 -14.48
CA SER A 400 8.67 16.31 -13.41
C SER A 400 9.43 17.62 -13.71
N LEU A 401 9.42 18.09 -14.97
CA LEU A 401 10.11 19.33 -15.36
C LEU A 401 9.60 20.59 -14.65
N PRO A 402 8.29 20.82 -14.43
CA PRO A 402 7.81 21.96 -13.67
C PRO A 402 8.33 21.98 -12.22
N THR A 403 8.34 20.85 -11.54
CA THR A 403 8.90 20.73 -10.19
C THR A 403 10.41 21.00 -10.16
N LEU A 404 11.16 20.47 -11.13
CA LEU A 404 12.57 20.78 -11.31
C LEU A 404 12.78 22.28 -11.62
N GLY A 405 11.92 22.84 -12.46
CA GLY A 405 11.92 24.27 -12.77
C GLY A 405 11.67 25.12 -11.52
N MET A 406 10.74 24.74 -10.65
CA MET A 406 10.49 25.44 -9.37
C MET A 406 11.73 25.44 -8.46
N TYR A 407 12.51 24.36 -8.44
CA TYR A 407 13.78 24.32 -7.73
C TYR A 407 14.79 25.36 -8.25
N HIS A 408 14.71 25.72 -9.53
CA HIS A 408 15.52 26.75 -10.18
C HIS A 408 14.82 28.11 -10.30
N GLY A 409 13.78 28.39 -9.52
CA GLY A 409 13.10 29.69 -9.49
C GLY A 409 12.03 29.91 -10.56
N LEU A 410 11.60 28.88 -11.29
CA LEU A 410 10.54 28.99 -12.31
C LEU A 410 9.29 29.69 -11.77
N HIS A 411 8.86 29.35 -10.55
CA HIS A 411 7.68 29.91 -9.90
C HIS A 411 7.80 31.42 -9.64
N GLU A 412 8.99 31.93 -9.36
CA GLU A 412 9.25 33.35 -9.19
C GLU A 412 9.16 34.09 -10.53
N TRP A 413 9.78 33.51 -11.57
CA TRP A 413 9.76 34.05 -12.93
C TRP A 413 8.33 34.05 -13.48
N THR A 414 7.57 32.98 -13.37
CA THR A 414 6.19 32.89 -13.84
C THR A 414 5.29 33.85 -13.09
N ALA A 415 5.39 33.94 -11.76
CA ALA A 415 4.63 34.87 -10.96
C ALA A 415 4.88 36.35 -11.39
N ALA A 416 6.15 36.72 -11.61
CA ALA A 416 6.50 38.08 -12.08
C ALA A 416 5.89 38.42 -13.44
N HIS A 417 5.80 37.44 -14.37
CA HIS A 417 5.26 37.68 -15.74
C HIS A 417 3.74 37.48 -15.84
N THR A 418 3.08 36.92 -14.82
CA THR A 418 1.63 36.67 -14.84
C THR A 418 0.86 37.47 -13.79
N GLY A 419 1.50 38.50 -13.21
CA GLY A 419 0.86 39.31 -12.17
C GLY A 419 0.55 38.49 -10.87
N GLY A 420 1.37 37.49 -10.57
CA GLY A 420 1.23 36.62 -9.38
C GLY A 420 0.26 35.41 -9.54
N ILE A 421 -0.33 35.23 -10.74
CA ILE A 421 -1.30 34.14 -10.95
C ILE A 421 -0.62 32.78 -10.99
N VAL A 422 0.49 32.65 -11.72
CA VAL A 422 1.22 31.39 -11.86
C VAL A 422 2.37 31.34 -10.85
N ASP A 423 2.03 31.17 -9.59
CA ASP A 423 2.94 31.01 -8.47
C ASP A 423 3.28 29.52 -8.21
N ALA A 424 4.06 29.23 -7.18
CA ALA A 424 4.43 27.86 -6.80
C ALA A 424 3.22 26.98 -6.48
N ARG A 425 2.17 27.53 -5.86
CA ARG A 425 0.94 26.79 -5.53
C ARG A 425 0.17 26.40 -6.78
N PHE A 426 0.05 27.32 -7.75
CA PHE A 426 -0.59 27.05 -9.03
C PHE A 426 0.14 25.96 -9.81
N ILE A 427 1.49 26.05 -9.91
CA ILE A 427 2.31 25.03 -10.60
C ILE A 427 2.12 23.67 -9.94
N ALA A 428 2.20 23.59 -8.61
CA ALA A 428 2.01 22.34 -7.87
C ALA A 428 0.61 21.73 -8.06
N LEU A 429 -0.43 22.55 -8.15
CA LEU A 429 -1.80 22.09 -8.44
C LEU A 429 -1.91 21.47 -9.84
N ILE A 430 -1.36 22.12 -10.86
CA ILE A 430 -1.39 21.62 -12.24
C ILE A 430 -0.54 20.34 -12.36
N ASP A 431 0.65 20.33 -11.79
CA ASP A 431 1.56 19.18 -11.77
C ASP A 431 0.86 17.96 -11.13
N THR A 432 0.30 18.15 -9.93
CA THR A 432 -0.49 17.12 -9.24
C THR A 432 -1.68 16.63 -10.09
N ALA A 433 -2.39 17.55 -10.75
CA ALA A 433 -3.54 17.20 -11.57
C ALA A 433 -3.16 16.36 -12.81
N LEU A 434 -2.01 16.62 -13.41
CA LEU A 434 -1.53 15.90 -14.59
C LEU A 434 -0.88 14.56 -14.25
N GLU A 435 -0.12 14.49 -13.16
CA GLU A 435 0.62 13.30 -12.76
C GLU A 435 -0.27 12.25 -12.09
N SER A 436 -1.18 12.68 -11.23
CA SER A 436 -1.95 11.75 -10.36
C SER A 436 -2.76 10.69 -11.11
N PRO A 437 -3.42 10.97 -12.26
CA PRO A 437 -4.13 9.93 -13.02
C PRO A 437 -3.22 8.79 -13.48
N LEU A 438 -1.92 9.05 -13.62
CA LEU A 438 -0.93 8.07 -14.08
C LEU A 438 -0.41 7.15 -12.98
N GLY A 439 -0.57 7.53 -11.71
CA GLY A 439 0.07 6.90 -10.55
C GLY A 439 -0.20 5.40 -10.36
N GLN A 440 -1.30 4.86 -10.89
CA GLN A 440 -1.65 3.44 -10.76
C GLN A 440 -1.59 2.65 -12.08
N ILE A 441 -1.27 3.29 -13.20
CA ILE A 441 -1.31 2.65 -14.53
C ILE A 441 -0.33 1.48 -14.65
N ALA A 442 0.86 1.58 -14.07
CA ALA A 442 1.85 0.49 -14.11
C ALA A 442 1.49 -0.64 -13.12
N MET A 443 0.88 -0.31 -11.99
CA MET A 443 0.72 -1.26 -10.89
C MET A 443 -0.22 -2.41 -11.23
N VAL A 444 -1.36 -2.11 -11.86
CA VAL A 444 -2.38 -3.12 -12.20
C VAL A 444 -1.86 -4.15 -13.21
N PRO A 445 -1.28 -3.75 -14.36
CA PRO A 445 -0.71 -4.72 -15.30
C PRO A 445 0.45 -5.54 -14.74
N MET A 446 1.32 -4.92 -13.92
CA MET A 446 2.44 -5.63 -13.29
C MET A 446 1.94 -6.73 -12.35
N LEU A 447 0.96 -6.44 -11.50
CA LEU A 447 0.39 -7.43 -10.59
C LEU A 447 -0.36 -8.54 -11.34
N ALA A 448 -1.14 -8.18 -12.36
CA ALA A 448 -1.83 -9.14 -13.21
C ALA A 448 -0.83 -10.05 -13.94
N TRP A 449 0.28 -9.49 -14.43
CA TRP A 449 1.33 -10.27 -15.07
C TRP A 449 2.01 -11.24 -14.10
N ILE A 450 2.39 -10.79 -12.90
CA ILE A 450 2.98 -11.64 -11.86
C ILE A 450 2.03 -12.80 -11.53
N ALA A 451 0.74 -12.51 -11.31
CA ALA A 451 -0.26 -13.52 -11.01
C ALA A 451 -0.46 -14.55 -12.14
N ASN A 452 -0.32 -14.13 -13.40
CA ASN A 452 -0.49 -15.01 -14.56
C ASN A 452 0.78 -15.80 -14.90
N SER A 453 1.96 -15.25 -14.59
CA SER A 453 3.26 -15.88 -14.93
C SER A 453 3.73 -16.85 -13.85
N ALA A 454 3.18 -16.80 -12.64
CA ALA A 454 3.51 -17.77 -11.59
C ALA A 454 2.99 -19.17 -11.99
N PRO A 455 3.84 -20.22 -11.97
CA PRO A 455 3.43 -21.60 -12.17
C PRO A 455 2.31 -22.01 -11.22
N ALA A 456 1.45 -22.96 -11.64
CA ALA A 456 0.28 -23.37 -10.86
C ALA A 456 0.62 -23.95 -9.49
N ASN A 457 1.81 -24.52 -9.34
CA ASN A 457 2.37 -25.07 -8.11
C ASN A 457 3.07 -24.03 -7.21
N LEU A 458 3.21 -22.79 -7.70
CA LEU A 458 3.88 -21.68 -7.00
C LEU A 458 2.95 -20.45 -6.82
N LYS A 459 1.66 -20.64 -7.09
CA LYS A 459 0.62 -19.59 -6.94
C LYS A 459 0.15 -19.49 -5.52
#